data_b7f735232e9902a8536e08878dd918f0
#
_entry.id   b7f735232e9902a8536e08878dd918f0
#
_cell.length_a   1.000
_cell.length_b   1.000
_cell.length_c   1.000
_cell.angle_alpha   90.00
_cell.angle_beta   90.00
_cell.angle_gamma   90.00
#
_symmetry.space_group_name_H-M   'P 1'
#
loop_
_entity.id
_entity.type
_entity.pdbx_description
1 polymer ?
#
loop_
_entity_poly.entity_id
_entity_poly.type
_entity_poly.pdbx_seq_one_letter_code
_entity_poly.pdbx_strand_id
1 'polypeptide(L)'
;MTSLDSFDCCRTLKVGAKTYAYYSLPVAEKNGLKGISRLPFSMKVLLENLLRNEDGRTVTKEDILAVAAWLKTKSSDREIAFRPARVLMQDFTGVPAVVDLAAMRDAMKVLGGDPKKINPLVPVDLVIDHSVIVNYFGNNAAFKLNVEEEYKQNQERYKFLKWAQKAFDNFRVVPPGTGICHQVNLEYLSQVVWTGKKGKVKVGGKPVTAEIAYPDTLVGTDSHTTMINGLAVLGWGVGGIEAEAAMLGQPLSMLLPEVIGFKLTGKLKEGVTATDLVLTVVEMLRKRGVVGKFVEFFGSGVLDLSIADRATIGNMAPEYGATCGFFPVDAETVKYLRDTNRKDERVKLVAAYAKAQGMYLTATTKEPVFTDVLKLDLSKVEPSLAGPKRPQDRVPLKAVKTEFASAMDSEFKKAAELDKRVPVNGREHDLGNGDVVIAAITSCTNTSNPSVMIGAGLLARKAAAKGLTSKPWVKTSLAPGSQVVGEYLAASGLQKDLDKLGFNLVGYGCTTCIGNSGPLPEEISKAINDNDLVAAAVLSGNRNFEGRVNADVRAN
;
A
#
# COMPACT_ATOMS: atom_id res chain seq x y z
N MET A 1 -21.10 20.76 5.51
CA MET A 1 -22.09 21.52 4.70
C MET A 1 -22.78 20.54 3.78
N THR A 2 -24.02 20.79 3.38
CA THR A 2 -24.71 20.02 2.33
C THR A 2 -24.25 20.55 0.99
N SER A 3 -23.97 19.67 0.03
CA SER A 3 -23.62 20.05 -1.34
C SER A 3 -24.72 20.93 -1.96
N LEU A 4 -24.32 21.85 -2.85
CA LEU A 4 -25.24 22.65 -3.67
C LEU A 4 -26.01 21.78 -4.67
N ASP A 5 -25.44 20.61 -5.04
CA ASP A 5 -26.03 19.63 -5.98
C ASP A 5 -26.50 20.27 -7.29
N SER A 6 -25.64 21.09 -7.91
CA SER A 6 -25.94 21.84 -9.14
C SER A 6 -26.40 20.96 -10.31
N PHE A 7 -26.19 19.65 -10.22
CA PHE A 7 -26.62 18.67 -11.22
C PHE A 7 -27.84 17.87 -10.78
N ASP A 8 -28.49 18.23 -9.67
CA ASP A 8 -29.64 17.52 -9.09
C ASP A 8 -29.45 16.00 -9.18
N CYS A 9 -28.33 15.50 -8.66
CA CYS A 9 -27.93 14.09 -8.76
C CYS A 9 -28.01 13.32 -7.44
N CYS A 10 -28.34 13.98 -6.32
CA CYS A 10 -28.56 13.32 -5.05
C CYS A 10 -29.78 12.39 -5.13
N ARG A 11 -29.59 11.12 -4.79
CA ARG A 11 -30.61 10.05 -4.86
C ARG A 11 -30.57 9.18 -3.61
N THR A 12 -31.55 8.31 -3.46
CA THR A 12 -31.57 7.28 -2.40
C THR A 12 -31.23 5.91 -2.96
N LEU A 13 -30.52 5.12 -2.17
CA LEU A 13 -30.16 3.73 -2.43
C LEU A 13 -30.69 2.86 -1.27
N LYS A 14 -31.63 1.97 -1.56
CA LYS A 14 -32.14 1.01 -0.57
C LYS A 14 -31.26 -0.25 -0.59
N VAL A 15 -30.72 -0.62 0.57
CA VAL A 15 -29.90 -1.82 0.76
C VAL A 15 -30.43 -2.56 1.99
N GLY A 16 -31.09 -3.69 1.78
CA GLY A 16 -31.79 -4.39 2.86
C GLY A 16 -32.86 -3.49 3.50
N ALA A 17 -32.80 -3.35 4.81
CA ALA A 17 -33.71 -2.49 5.58
C ALA A 17 -33.30 -1.01 5.65
N LYS A 18 -32.10 -0.66 5.21
CA LYS A 18 -31.56 0.71 5.27
C LYS A 18 -31.67 1.43 3.93
N THR A 19 -31.82 2.74 4.03
CA THR A 19 -31.81 3.64 2.87
C THR A 19 -30.72 4.68 3.08
N TYR A 20 -29.83 4.81 2.08
CA TYR A 20 -28.73 5.75 2.05
C TYR A 20 -29.00 6.84 1.02
N ALA A 21 -28.50 8.04 1.25
CA ALA A 21 -28.39 9.04 0.20
C ALA A 21 -27.03 8.91 -0.49
N TYR A 22 -26.94 9.23 -1.78
CA TYR A 22 -25.70 9.24 -2.54
C TYR A 22 -25.80 10.19 -3.75
N TYR A 23 -24.66 10.67 -4.25
CA TYR A 23 -24.61 11.51 -5.46
C TYR A 23 -24.41 10.61 -6.68
N SER A 24 -25.48 10.43 -7.45
CA SER A 24 -25.55 9.46 -8.54
C SER A 24 -24.86 9.95 -9.80
N LEU A 25 -23.78 9.29 -10.21
CA LEU A 25 -23.09 9.56 -11.47
C LEU A 25 -23.98 9.37 -12.70
N PRO A 26 -24.78 8.27 -12.81
CA PRO A 26 -25.71 8.13 -13.96
C PRO A 26 -26.78 9.24 -14.05
N VAL A 27 -27.20 9.80 -12.93
CA VAL A 27 -28.13 10.93 -12.93
C VAL A 27 -27.41 12.22 -13.30
N ALA A 28 -26.21 12.45 -12.78
CA ALA A 28 -25.39 13.60 -13.16
C ALA A 28 -25.06 13.58 -14.69
N GLU A 29 -24.85 12.39 -15.28
CA GLU A 29 -24.67 12.23 -16.72
C GLU A 29 -25.90 12.70 -17.51
N LYS A 30 -27.09 12.30 -17.08
CA LYS A 30 -28.37 12.73 -17.69
C LYS A 30 -28.61 14.22 -17.55
N ASN A 31 -28.17 14.82 -16.45
CA ASN A 31 -28.38 16.21 -16.08
C ASN A 31 -27.26 17.15 -16.56
N GLY A 32 -26.42 16.72 -17.50
CA GLY A 32 -25.49 17.60 -18.22
C GLY A 32 -24.04 17.17 -18.27
N LEU A 33 -23.59 16.21 -17.45
CA LEU A 33 -22.21 15.67 -17.47
C LEU A 33 -22.08 14.56 -18.52
N LYS A 34 -22.32 14.88 -19.79
CA LYS A 34 -22.38 13.90 -20.89
C LYS A 34 -21.10 13.06 -21.01
N GLY A 35 -21.26 11.74 -21.10
CA GLY A 35 -20.20 10.77 -21.39
C GLY A 35 -19.38 10.33 -20.19
N ILE A 36 -19.68 10.78 -18.96
CA ILE A 36 -18.90 10.42 -17.76
C ILE A 36 -18.92 8.93 -17.42
N SER A 37 -19.85 8.16 -17.96
CA SER A 37 -19.85 6.69 -17.89
C SER A 37 -18.57 6.07 -18.47
N ARG A 38 -17.87 6.78 -19.38
CA ARG A 38 -16.62 6.36 -20.02
C ARG A 38 -15.35 6.85 -19.29
N LEU A 39 -15.48 7.61 -18.23
CA LEU A 39 -14.33 7.98 -17.37
C LEU A 39 -13.67 6.75 -16.77
N PRO A 40 -12.34 6.78 -16.54
CA PRO A 40 -11.67 5.83 -15.67
C PRO A 40 -12.36 5.74 -14.30
N PHE A 41 -12.33 4.59 -13.67
CA PHE A 41 -12.99 4.40 -12.37
C PHE A 41 -12.40 5.30 -11.29
N SER A 42 -11.10 5.52 -11.29
CA SER A 42 -10.41 6.49 -10.43
C SER A 42 -10.95 7.91 -10.62
N MET A 43 -11.19 8.32 -11.87
CA MET A 43 -11.79 9.64 -12.17
C MET A 43 -13.26 9.73 -11.76
N LYS A 44 -14.01 8.61 -11.80
CA LYS A 44 -15.38 8.56 -11.26
C LYS A 44 -15.41 8.78 -9.75
N VAL A 45 -14.41 8.26 -9.03
CA VAL A 45 -14.25 8.51 -7.58
C VAL A 45 -13.98 10.00 -7.32
N LEU A 46 -13.09 10.63 -8.09
CA LEU A 46 -12.83 12.08 -7.97
C LEU A 46 -14.09 12.90 -8.30
N LEU A 47 -14.81 12.54 -9.35
CA LEU A 47 -16.06 13.21 -9.73
C LEU A 47 -17.12 13.12 -8.64
N GLU A 48 -17.32 11.95 -8.04
CA GLU A 48 -18.25 11.78 -6.90
C GLU A 48 -17.82 12.66 -5.73
N ASN A 49 -16.51 12.72 -5.44
CA ASN A 49 -15.98 13.56 -4.37
C ASN A 49 -16.32 15.04 -4.59
N LEU A 50 -16.16 15.55 -5.80
CA LEU A 50 -16.52 16.93 -6.14
C LEU A 50 -18.03 17.17 -6.06
N LEU A 51 -18.86 16.29 -6.64
CA LEU A 51 -20.33 16.41 -6.57
C LEU A 51 -20.83 16.46 -5.12
N ARG A 52 -20.26 15.63 -4.25
CA ARG A 52 -20.64 15.55 -2.83
C ARG A 52 -20.18 16.77 -2.01
N ASN A 53 -19.08 17.39 -2.39
CA ASN A 53 -18.45 18.49 -1.67
C ASN A 53 -18.63 19.86 -2.37
N GLU A 54 -19.49 19.98 -3.37
CA GLU A 54 -19.76 21.23 -4.08
C GLU A 54 -20.30 22.28 -3.11
N ASP A 55 -19.54 23.35 -2.87
CA ASP A 55 -19.87 24.43 -1.93
C ASP A 55 -19.87 25.83 -2.58
N GLY A 56 -19.53 25.88 -3.88
CA GLY A 56 -19.43 27.12 -4.67
C GLY A 56 -18.21 27.99 -4.32
N ARG A 57 -17.28 27.47 -3.48
CA ARG A 57 -16.07 28.18 -3.03
C ARG A 57 -14.82 27.34 -3.29
N THR A 58 -14.68 26.20 -2.59
CA THR A 58 -13.56 25.28 -2.73
C THR A 58 -13.81 24.26 -3.85
N VAL A 59 -15.06 23.88 -4.04
CA VAL A 59 -15.51 23.03 -5.14
C VAL A 59 -16.64 23.75 -5.85
N THR A 60 -16.41 24.12 -7.10
CA THR A 60 -17.35 24.85 -7.95
C THR A 60 -17.97 23.94 -9.01
N LYS A 61 -19.03 24.40 -9.65
CA LYS A 61 -19.65 23.72 -10.79
C LYS A 61 -18.66 23.55 -11.97
N GLU A 62 -17.78 24.53 -12.15
CA GLU A 62 -16.74 24.55 -13.17
C GLU A 62 -15.72 23.43 -12.97
N ASP A 63 -15.37 23.11 -11.71
CA ASP A 63 -14.47 22.00 -11.38
C ASP A 63 -15.10 20.65 -11.79
N ILE A 64 -16.38 20.49 -11.53
CA ILE A 64 -17.15 19.30 -11.92
C ILE A 64 -17.24 19.18 -13.45
N LEU A 65 -17.51 20.30 -14.14
CA LEU A 65 -17.55 20.34 -15.62
C LEU A 65 -16.18 20.01 -16.24
N ALA A 66 -15.09 20.42 -15.61
CA ALA A 66 -13.72 20.13 -16.07
C ALA A 66 -13.44 18.62 -16.07
N VAL A 67 -13.95 17.86 -15.10
CA VAL A 67 -13.83 16.40 -15.09
C VAL A 67 -14.55 15.77 -16.29
N ALA A 68 -15.73 16.26 -16.66
CA ALA A 68 -16.41 15.77 -17.87
C ALA A 68 -15.70 16.19 -19.16
N ALA A 69 -15.13 17.39 -19.21
CA ALA A 69 -14.37 17.89 -20.35
C ALA A 69 -13.07 17.08 -20.59
N TRP A 70 -12.47 16.54 -19.51
CA TRP A 70 -11.29 15.67 -19.57
C TRP A 70 -11.43 14.50 -20.55
N LEU A 71 -12.62 13.97 -20.76
CA LEU A 71 -12.87 12.90 -21.75
C LEU A 71 -12.42 13.25 -23.17
N LYS A 72 -12.41 14.54 -23.53
CA LYS A 72 -11.97 15.01 -24.84
C LYS A 72 -10.46 15.25 -24.88
N THR A 73 -9.96 15.92 -23.85
CA THR A 73 -8.55 16.35 -23.79
C THR A 73 -7.62 15.28 -23.25
N LYS A 74 -8.13 14.38 -22.40
CA LYS A 74 -7.39 13.32 -21.67
C LYS A 74 -6.28 13.85 -20.77
N SER A 75 -6.29 15.15 -20.50
CA SER A 75 -5.42 15.90 -19.61
C SER A 75 -6.14 17.18 -19.20
N SER A 76 -5.69 17.84 -18.15
CA SER A 76 -6.25 19.11 -17.71
C SER A 76 -5.27 19.84 -16.80
N ASP A 77 -5.19 21.15 -16.93
CA ASP A 77 -4.45 22.05 -16.02
C ASP A 77 -5.36 22.53 -14.87
N ARG A 78 -6.60 22.04 -14.81
CA ARG A 78 -7.52 22.43 -13.76
C ARG A 78 -7.12 21.83 -12.42
N GLU A 79 -6.95 22.68 -11.45
CA GLU A 79 -6.76 22.34 -10.06
C GLU A 79 -8.12 22.05 -9.41
N ILE A 80 -8.22 21.00 -8.62
CA ILE A 80 -9.42 20.59 -7.89
C ILE A 80 -9.11 20.42 -6.41
N ALA A 81 -10.14 20.63 -5.60
CA ALA A 81 -10.07 20.47 -4.14
C ALA A 81 -10.62 19.11 -3.72
N PHE A 82 -9.72 18.15 -3.49
CA PHE A 82 -10.06 16.78 -3.08
C PHE A 82 -10.18 16.66 -1.56
N ARG A 83 -11.21 15.96 -1.06
CA ARG A 83 -11.43 15.69 0.36
C ARG A 83 -11.41 14.19 0.63
N PRO A 84 -10.32 13.62 1.17
CA PRO A 84 -10.27 12.21 1.51
C PRO A 84 -11.31 11.87 2.60
N ALA A 85 -11.82 10.62 2.57
CA ALA A 85 -12.78 10.15 3.56
C ALA A 85 -12.13 9.92 4.93
N ARG A 86 -10.83 9.63 4.96
CA ARG A 86 -10.05 9.34 6.16
C ARG A 86 -8.55 9.52 5.92
N VAL A 87 -7.78 9.48 7.02
CA VAL A 87 -6.32 9.56 7.01
C VAL A 87 -5.74 8.31 7.69
N LEU A 88 -4.70 7.73 7.11
CA LEU A 88 -3.92 6.63 7.69
C LEU A 88 -2.51 7.14 8.01
N MET A 89 -2.02 6.83 9.20
CA MET A 89 -0.67 7.18 9.60
C MET A 89 0.08 5.94 10.08
N GLN A 90 1.38 5.92 9.86
CA GLN A 90 2.31 5.04 10.54
C GLN A 90 3.03 5.83 11.64
N ASP A 91 3.72 5.16 12.56
CA ASP A 91 4.21 5.80 13.78
C ASP A 91 5.44 6.71 13.60
N PHE A 92 6.27 6.55 12.56
CA PHE A 92 7.41 7.43 12.36
C PHE A 92 7.02 8.83 11.89
N THR A 93 6.07 8.92 10.96
CA THR A 93 5.60 10.18 10.39
C THR A 93 4.30 10.67 11.04
N GLY A 94 3.54 9.77 11.65
CA GLY A 94 2.27 10.10 12.28
C GLY A 94 2.43 10.69 13.68
N VAL A 95 3.44 10.27 14.45
CA VAL A 95 3.68 10.85 15.79
C VAL A 95 3.97 12.35 15.71
N PRO A 96 4.85 12.86 14.84
CA PRO A 96 5.03 14.30 14.65
C PRO A 96 3.73 15.03 14.34
N ALA A 97 2.90 14.53 13.41
CA ALA A 97 1.61 15.13 13.09
C ALA A 97 0.66 15.23 14.30
N VAL A 98 0.66 14.23 15.17
CA VAL A 98 -0.14 14.26 16.42
C VAL A 98 0.46 15.24 17.43
N VAL A 99 1.79 15.39 17.49
CA VAL A 99 2.46 16.40 18.30
C VAL A 99 2.05 17.80 17.85
N ASP A 100 1.97 18.04 16.55
CA ASP A 100 1.54 19.33 16.00
C ASP A 100 0.09 19.64 16.38
N LEU A 101 -0.83 18.65 16.32
CA LEU A 101 -2.20 18.84 16.84
C LEU A 101 -2.21 19.20 18.35
N ALA A 102 -1.33 18.61 19.15
CA ALA A 102 -1.22 18.96 20.56
C ALA A 102 -0.69 20.39 20.77
N ALA A 103 0.35 20.77 20.02
CA ALA A 103 0.91 22.13 20.02
C ALA A 103 -0.14 23.17 19.55
N MET A 104 -0.95 22.86 18.55
CA MET A 104 -2.06 23.71 18.12
C MET A 104 -3.10 23.93 19.25
N ARG A 105 -3.35 22.94 20.10
CA ARG A 105 -4.22 23.10 21.28
C ARG A 105 -3.63 24.08 22.30
N ASP A 106 -2.33 24.00 22.54
CA ASP A 106 -1.64 24.92 23.43
C ASP A 106 -1.67 26.35 22.86
N ALA A 107 -1.38 26.50 21.56
CA ALA A 107 -1.50 27.78 20.89
C ALA A 107 -2.93 28.34 20.96
N MET A 108 -3.94 27.52 20.73
CA MET A 108 -5.35 27.92 20.82
C MET A 108 -5.69 28.46 22.23
N LYS A 109 -5.16 27.81 23.29
CA LYS A 109 -5.35 28.26 24.67
C LYS A 109 -4.68 29.61 24.92
N VAL A 110 -3.45 29.82 24.42
CA VAL A 110 -2.73 31.09 24.53
C VAL A 110 -3.51 32.23 23.82
N LEU A 111 -4.14 31.93 22.69
CA LEU A 111 -4.98 32.87 21.93
C LEU A 111 -6.37 33.09 22.55
N GLY A 112 -6.68 32.50 23.71
CA GLY A 112 -7.97 32.63 24.39
C GLY A 112 -9.12 31.84 23.75
N GLY A 113 -8.81 30.89 22.84
CA GLY A 113 -9.78 30.03 22.18
C GLY A 113 -10.01 28.71 22.94
N ASP A 114 -10.97 27.90 22.46
CA ASP A 114 -11.23 26.56 23.01
C ASP A 114 -10.32 25.53 22.36
N PRO A 115 -9.36 24.92 23.10
CA PRO A 115 -8.45 23.89 22.59
C PRO A 115 -9.17 22.68 21.98
N LYS A 116 -10.39 22.35 22.44
CA LYS A 116 -11.19 21.22 21.91
C LYS A 116 -11.63 21.40 20.46
N LYS A 117 -11.54 22.62 19.92
CA LYS A 117 -11.79 22.87 18.49
C LYS A 117 -10.69 22.27 17.59
N ILE A 118 -9.49 22.08 18.13
CA ILE A 118 -8.42 21.37 17.42
C ILE A 118 -8.65 19.87 17.59
N ASN A 119 -9.21 19.26 16.57
CA ASN A 119 -9.60 17.86 16.59
C ASN A 119 -9.74 17.34 15.14
N PRO A 120 -9.38 16.10 14.83
CA PRO A 120 -9.61 15.53 13.51
C PRO A 120 -11.09 15.56 13.11
N LEU A 121 -11.38 16.14 11.95
CA LEU A 121 -12.72 16.23 11.38
C LEU A 121 -13.08 15.01 10.53
N VAL A 122 -12.08 14.23 10.13
CA VAL A 122 -12.22 12.94 9.45
C VAL A 122 -11.64 11.83 10.31
N PRO A 123 -12.05 10.57 10.15
CA PRO A 123 -11.44 9.45 10.87
C PRO A 123 -9.95 9.35 10.58
N VAL A 124 -9.17 9.15 11.64
CA VAL A 124 -7.71 8.98 11.58
C VAL A 124 -7.33 7.69 12.29
N ASP A 125 -6.62 6.83 11.59
CA ASP A 125 -6.01 5.63 12.14
C ASP A 125 -4.49 5.76 12.12
N LEU A 126 -3.83 5.62 13.26
CA LEU A 126 -2.39 5.51 13.37
C LEU A 126 -2.02 4.08 13.75
N VAL A 127 -1.22 3.43 12.92
CA VAL A 127 -0.74 2.05 13.17
C VAL A 127 0.72 2.11 13.58
N ILE A 128 1.04 1.46 14.72
CA ILE A 128 2.42 1.33 15.19
C ILE A 128 3.03 0.11 14.51
N ASP A 129 3.88 0.33 13.52
CA ASP A 129 4.44 -0.72 12.67
C ASP A 129 5.89 -0.48 12.19
N HIS A 130 6.45 0.69 12.46
CA HIS A 130 7.80 1.08 12.02
C HIS A 130 8.84 1.06 13.16
N SER A 131 8.44 0.75 14.39
CA SER A 131 9.31 0.82 15.57
C SER A 131 10.14 -0.45 15.82
N VAL A 132 9.78 -1.58 15.21
CA VAL A 132 10.48 -2.87 15.42
C VAL A 132 11.80 -2.90 14.67
N ILE A 133 12.89 -3.18 15.40
CA ILE A 133 14.23 -3.43 14.84
C ILE A 133 14.57 -4.90 15.05
N VAL A 134 15.11 -5.55 14.02
CA VAL A 134 15.49 -6.97 14.05
C VAL A 134 16.89 -7.11 14.68
N ASN A 135 16.96 -7.06 16.01
CA ASN A 135 18.20 -7.29 16.76
C ASN A 135 18.45 -8.79 16.96
N TYR A 136 17.40 -9.56 17.20
CA TYR A 136 17.45 -11.00 17.42
C TYR A 136 16.80 -11.74 16.23
N PHE A 137 17.42 -12.81 15.76
CA PHE A 137 17.01 -13.57 14.57
C PHE A 137 17.44 -15.04 14.64
N GLY A 138 16.93 -15.87 13.72
CA GLY A 138 17.36 -17.25 13.52
C GLY A 138 17.07 -18.23 14.67
N ASN A 139 16.16 -17.85 15.60
CA ASN A 139 15.75 -18.70 16.72
C ASN A 139 14.34 -18.34 17.22
N ASN A 140 13.72 -19.23 17.98
CA ASN A 140 12.34 -19.09 18.47
C ASN A 140 12.15 -18.01 19.54
N ALA A 141 13.21 -17.50 20.17
CA ALA A 141 13.14 -16.43 21.15
C ALA A 141 13.14 -15.04 20.49
N ALA A 142 13.53 -14.95 19.22
CA ALA A 142 13.75 -13.70 18.51
C ALA A 142 12.55 -12.74 18.59
N PHE A 143 11.34 -13.22 18.35
CA PHE A 143 10.12 -12.41 18.42
C PHE A 143 9.95 -11.74 19.77
N LYS A 144 10.03 -12.52 20.84
CA LYS A 144 9.84 -11.99 22.21
C LYS A 144 10.90 -10.95 22.55
N LEU A 145 12.16 -11.23 22.25
CA LEU A 145 13.28 -10.33 22.55
C LEU A 145 13.20 -9.02 21.76
N ASN A 146 12.85 -9.07 20.48
CA ASN A 146 12.65 -7.86 19.67
C ASN A 146 11.49 -7.01 20.19
N VAL A 147 10.37 -7.61 20.61
CA VAL A 147 9.23 -6.91 21.20
C VAL A 147 9.63 -6.24 22.54
N GLU A 148 10.38 -6.91 23.39
CA GLU A 148 10.88 -6.32 24.65
C GLU A 148 11.76 -5.09 24.38
N GLU A 149 12.68 -5.15 23.42
CA GLU A 149 13.50 -4.01 23.02
C GLU A 149 12.66 -2.89 22.37
N GLU A 150 11.70 -3.21 21.51
CA GLU A 150 10.78 -2.24 20.91
C GLU A 150 10.08 -1.41 22.00
N TYR A 151 9.48 -2.06 23.00
CA TYR A 151 8.78 -1.38 24.08
C TYR A 151 9.73 -0.54 24.95
N LYS A 152 10.93 -1.02 25.21
CA LYS A 152 11.95 -0.30 25.98
C LYS A 152 12.38 0.99 25.27
N GLN A 153 12.65 0.90 23.97
CA GLN A 153 13.12 2.03 23.17
C GLN A 153 12.04 3.07 22.90
N ASN A 154 10.77 2.66 22.81
CA ASN A 154 9.66 3.52 22.36
C ASN A 154 8.64 3.85 23.47
N GLN A 155 8.97 3.64 24.74
CA GLN A 155 8.04 3.81 25.85
C GLN A 155 7.39 5.20 25.90
N GLU A 156 8.16 6.28 25.67
CA GLU A 156 7.64 7.65 25.70
C GLU A 156 6.66 7.88 24.54
N ARG A 157 7.02 7.46 23.33
CA ARG A 157 6.18 7.54 22.15
C ARG A 157 4.85 6.82 22.35
N TYR A 158 4.88 5.62 22.92
CA TYR A 158 3.67 4.82 23.15
C TYR A 158 2.79 5.41 24.26
N LYS A 159 3.37 6.00 25.30
CA LYS A 159 2.63 6.75 26.32
C LYS A 159 1.92 7.96 25.71
N PHE A 160 2.63 8.71 24.86
CA PHE A 160 2.06 9.85 24.13
C PHE A 160 0.90 9.43 23.24
N LEU A 161 1.04 8.40 22.42
CA LEU A 161 -0.03 7.90 21.57
C LEU A 161 -1.25 7.39 22.35
N LYS A 162 -1.00 6.72 23.49
CA LYS A 162 -2.08 6.29 24.40
C LYS A 162 -2.84 7.47 25.01
N TRP A 163 -2.16 8.58 25.27
CA TRP A 163 -2.79 9.83 25.67
C TRP A 163 -3.60 10.41 24.50
N ALA A 164 -3.00 10.52 23.34
CA ALA A 164 -3.58 11.17 22.16
C ALA A 164 -4.93 10.56 21.74
N GLN A 165 -5.07 9.23 21.71
CA GLN A 165 -6.34 8.58 21.37
C GLN A 165 -7.47 8.84 22.39
N LYS A 166 -7.15 9.34 23.60
CA LYS A 166 -8.14 9.80 24.58
C LYS A 166 -8.40 11.30 24.49
N ALA A 167 -7.39 12.06 24.04
CA ALA A 167 -7.44 13.48 23.94
C ALA A 167 -8.16 13.98 22.69
N PHE A 168 -8.04 13.24 21.58
CA PHE A 168 -8.62 13.59 20.28
C PHE A 168 -9.78 12.65 19.92
N ASP A 169 -10.91 13.24 19.51
CA ASP A 169 -11.99 12.50 18.86
C ASP A 169 -11.57 12.11 17.42
N ASN A 170 -12.20 11.08 16.83
CA ASN A 170 -11.91 10.55 15.51
C ASN A 170 -10.46 10.08 15.32
N PHE A 171 -9.70 9.90 16.39
CA PHE A 171 -8.33 9.41 16.36
C PHE A 171 -8.23 8.05 17.06
N ARG A 172 -7.68 7.07 16.36
CA ARG A 172 -7.48 5.71 16.86
C ARG A 172 -6.04 5.26 16.67
N VAL A 173 -5.48 4.58 17.65
CA VAL A 173 -4.16 3.97 17.58
C VAL A 173 -4.31 2.45 17.53
N VAL A 174 -3.72 1.85 16.51
CA VAL A 174 -3.56 0.38 16.40
C VAL A 174 -2.23 0.03 17.09
N PRO A 175 -2.24 -0.86 18.10
CA PRO A 175 -1.08 -1.12 18.91
C PRO A 175 0.05 -1.84 18.15
N PRO A 176 1.31 -1.80 18.66
CA PRO A 176 2.42 -2.53 18.06
C PRO A 176 2.15 -4.04 18.04
N GLY A 177 2.78 -4.74 17.11
CA GLY A 177 2.63 -6.18 16.94
C GLY A 177 1.32 -6.61 16.24
N THR A 178 0.47 -5.68 15.81
CA THR A 178 -0.75 -6.01 15.04
C THR A 178 -0.41 -6.33 13.59
N GLY A 179 0.44 -5.53 12.98
CA GLY A 179 0.85 -5.68 11.59
C GLY A 179 1.21 -4.35 10.93
N ILE A 180 1.60 -4.41 9.68
CA ILE A 180 1.95 -3.25 8.86
C ILE A 180 0.68 -2.46 8.52
N CYS A 181 0.73 -1.14 8.60
CA CYS A 181 -0.42 -0.24 8.42
C CYS A 181 -1.19 -0.51 7.13
N HIS A 182 -0.51 -0.83 6.02
CA HIS A 182 -1.16 -1.09 4.73
C HIS A 182 -1.91 -2.41 4.70
N GLN A 183 -1.37 -3.46 5.30
CA GLN A 183 -2.03 -4.76 5.40
C GLN A 183 -3.19 -4.70 6.40
N VAL A 184 -2.99 -4.07 7.55
CA VAL A 184 -4.05 -3.81 8.53
C VAL A 184 -5.18 -2.98 7.89
N ASN A 185 -4.82 -1.98 7.08
CA ASN A 185 -5.80 -1.20 6.33
C ASN A 185 -6.61 -2.06 5.35
N LEU A 186 -5.93 -2.90 4.57
CA LEU A 186 -6.55 -3.79 3.60
C LEU A 186 -7.50 -4.80 4.29
N GLU A 187 -7.04 -5.43 5.37
CA GLU A 187 -7.74 -6.52 6.05
C GLU A 187 -8.86 -6.05 6.98
N TYR A 188 -8.69 -4.88 7.65
CA TYR A 188 -9.57 -4.48 8.76
C TYR A 188 -10.16 -3.08 8.63
N LEU A 189 -9.39 -2.06 8.21
CA LEU A 189 -9.81 -0.65 8.35
C LEU A 189 -10.66 -0.17 7.19
N SER A 190 -10.32 -0.55 5.96
CA SER A 190 -11.00 -0.10 4.74
C SER A 190 -12.43 -0.63 4.64
N GLN A 191 -13.32 0.23 4.15
CA GLN A 191 -14.74 -0.06 3.99
C GLN A 191 -15.18 -0.16 2.51
N VAL A 192 -14.35 0.26 1.56
CA VAL A 192 -14.62 0.39 0.11
C VAL A 192 -15.74 1.40 -0.21
N VAL A 193 -16.84 1.35 0.52
CA VAL A 193 -17.88 2.39 0.54
C VAL A 193 -18.05 2.85 1.97
N TRP A 194 -17.79 4.12 2.20
CA TRP A 194 -17.94 4.76 3.49
C TRP A 194 -19.37 5.25 3.70
N THR A 195 -19.74 5.48 4.96
CA THR A 195 -21.02 6.10 5.31
C THR A 195 -20.78 7.24 6.28
N GLY A 196 -21.22 8.43 5.90
CA GLY A 196 -21.19 9.61 6.75
C GLY A 196 -22.24 9.57 7.86
N LYS A 197 -22.14 10.52 8.79
CA LYS A 197 -23.16 10.69 9.83
C LYS A 197 -24.53 10.96 9.20
N LYS A 198 -25.59 10.47 9.85
CA LYS A 198 -26.97 10.75 9.45
C LYS A 198 -27.25 12.26 9.50
N GLY A 199 -27.67 12.81 8.39
CA GLY A 199 -27.89 14.25 8.23
C GLY A 199 -29.04 14.57 7.29
N LYS A 200 -29.45 15.83 7.24
CA LYS A 200 -30.45 16.33 6.29
C LYS A 200 -29.78 16.56 4.94
N VAL A 201 -30.29 15.93 3.90
CA VAL A 201 -29.87 16.11 2.50
C VAL A 201 -31.09 16.40 1.63
N LYS A 202 -30.91 17.06 0.50
CA LYS A 202 -32.01 17.24 -0.48
C LYS A 202 -31.90 16.12 -1.52
N VAL A 203 -32.99 15.38 -1.73
CA VAL A 203 -33.10 14.32 -2.74
C VAL A 203 -34.23 14.70 -3.68
N GLY A 204 -33.91 15.01 -4.94
CA GLY A 204 -34.90 15.52 -5.89
C GLY A 204 -35.64 16.77 -5.36
N GLY A 205 -34.92 17.69 -4.75
CA GLY A 205 -35.44 18.91 -4.16
C GLY A 205 -36.12 18.77 -2.79
N LYS A 206 -36.40 17.55 -2.30
CA LYS A 206 -37.08 17.27 -1.02
C LYS A 206 -36.09 16.98 0.11
N PRO A 207 -36.28 17.54 1.33
CA PRO A 207 -35.40 17.20 2.45
C PRO A 207 -35.62 15.77 2.93
N VAL A 208 -34.54 15.01 3.03
CA VAL A 208 -34.51 13.64 3.55
C VAL A 208 -33.43 13.55 4.63
N THR A 209 -33.70 12.79 5.69
CA THR A 209 -32.69 12.48 6.72
C THR A 209 -32.14 11.09 6.48
N ALA A 210 -30.88 11.00 6.02
CA ALA A 210 -30.22 9.73 5.69
C ALA A 210 -28.71 9.79 5.99
N GLU A 211 -28.08 8.62 6.05
CA GLU A 211 -26.62 8.50 5.95
C GLU A 211 -26.22 8.66 4.48
N ILE A 212 -25.14 9.40 4.22
CA ILE A 212 -24.61 9.53 2.86
C ILE A 212 -23.61 8.39 2.62
N ALA A 213 -23.83 7.59 1.57
CA ALA A 213 -22.88 6.59 1.10
C ALA A 213 -21.99 7.18 0.00
N TYR A 214 -20.67 6.94 0.08
CA TYR A 214 -19.68 7.46 -0.85
C TYR A 214 -18.45 6.55 -0.91
N PRO A 215 -17.60 6.62 -1.95
CA PRO A 215 -16.39 5.81 -2.04
C PRO A 215 -15.45 6.08 -0.85
N ASP A 216 -14.91 5.02 -0.27
CA ASP A 216 -13.79 5.14 0.66
C ASP A 216 -12.59 5.71 -0.10
N THR A 217 -11.99 6.75 0.43
CA THR A 217 -10.80 7.40 -0.11
C THR A 217 -9.84 7.72 1.02
N LEU A 218 -8.56 7.68 0.73
CA LEU A 218 -7.53 7.67 1.74
C LEU A 218 -6.34 8.52 1.32
N VAL A 219 -5.78 9.29 2.24
CA VAL A 219 -4.39 9.73 2.17
C VAL A 219 -3.64 9.19 3.38
N GLY A 220 -2.37 8.90 3.20
CA GLY A 220 -1.57 8.33 4.28
C GLY A 220 -0.17 8.90 4.33
N THR A 221 0.43 8.91 5.52
CA THR A 221 1.79 9.40 5.75
C THR A 221 2.89 8.41 5.35
N ASP A 222 2.54 7.44 4.50
CA ASP A 222 3.47 6.47 3.95
C ASP A 222 3.26 6.30 2.45
N SER A 223 4.35 6.13 1.68
CA SER A 223 4.29 6.00 0.22
C SER A 223 3.49 4.78 -0.24
N HIS A 224 3.49 3.67 0.52
CA HIS A 224 2.77 2.44 0.18
C HIS A 224 1.29 2.43 0.60
N THR A 225 0.74 3.57 1.02
CA THR A 225 -0.72 3.77 1.17
C THR A 225 -1.48 3.31 -0.06
N THR A 226 -0.85 3.35 -1.22
CA THR A 226 -1.39 2.88 -2.51
C THR A 226 -1.74 1.39 -2.56
N MET A 227 -1.30 0.57 -1.60
CA MET A 227 -1.70 -0.84 -1.51
C MET A 227 -3.21 -1.01 -1.49
N ILE A 228 -3.93 -0.06 -0.89
CA ILE A 228 -5.38 -0.10 -0.77
C ILE A 228 -6.10 0.03 -2.11
N ASN A 229 -5.41 0.50 -3.15
CA ASN A 229 -5.99 0.60 -4.50
C ASN A 229 -6.38 -0.78 -5.07
N GLY A 230 -5.73 -1.85 -4.61
CA GLY A 230 -6.10 -3.23 -4.93
C GLY A 230 -7.50 -3.63 -4.46
N LEU A 231 -8.01 -2.96 -3.42
CA LEU A 231 -9.37 -3.13 -2.89
C LEU A 231 -10.36 -2.07 -3.43
N ALA A 232 -10.03 -1.42 -4.54
CA ALA A 232 -10.84 -0.38 -5.17
C ALA A 232 -11.06 0.88 -4.29
N VAL A 233 -10.14 1.18 -3.41
CA VAL A 233 -10.11 2.42 -2.63
C VAL A 233 -9.07 3.35 -3.23
N LEU A 234 -9.46 4.55 -3.62
CA LEU A 234 -8.52 5.54 -4.14
C LEU A 234 -7.72 6.12 -2.97
N GLY A 235 -6.40 5.89 -2.98
CA GLY A 235 -5.53 6.34 -1.92
C GLY A 235 -4.07 6.44 -2.35
N TRP A 236 -3.35 7.38 -1.75
CA TRP A 236 -1.92 7.61 -2.01
C TRP A 236 -1.20 8.21 -0.80
N GLY A 237 0.13 8.18 -0.86
CA GLY A 237 0.99 8.77 0.16
C GLY A 237 1.10 10.28 0.04
N VAL A 238 1.10 10.96 1.18
CA VAL A 238 1.27 12.42 1.31
C VAL A 238 2.29 12.74 2.39
N GLY A 239 2.77 13.99 2.42
CA GLY A 239 3.58 14.49 3.52
C GLY A 239 2.77 14.70 4.82
N GLY A 240 3.48 14.88 5.95
CA GLY A 240 2.84 15.11 7.26
C GLY A 240 1.90 16.32 7.26
N ILE A 241 2.34 17.45 6.73
CA ILE A 241 1.55 18.70 6.65
C ILE A 241 0.26 18.51 5.84
N GLU A 242 0.31 17.76 4.74
CA GLU A 242 -0.87 17.48 3.93
C GLU A 242 -1.85 16.56 4.67
N ALA A 243 -1.34 15.58 5.43
CA ALA A 243 -2.16 14.73 6.28
C ALA A 243 -2.84 15.56 7.38
N GLU A 244 -2.11 16.48 8.03
CA GLU A 244 -2.66 17.41 9.02
C GLU A 244 -3.74 18.32 8.44
N ALA A 245 -3.50 18.88 7.25
CA ALA A 245 -4.50 19.69 6.54
C ALA A 245 -5.78 18.87 6.28
N ALA A 246 -5.64 17.63 5.81
CA ALA A 246 -6.76 16.73 5.58
C ALA A 246 -7.49 16.38 6.90
N MET A 247 -6.77 16.10 7.98
CA MET A 247 -7.34 15.85 9.30
C MET A 247 -8.18 17.04 9.79
N LEU A 248 -7.69 18.26 9.58
CA LEU A 248 -8.38 19.50 9.97
C LEU A 248 -9.46 19.96 8.98
N GLY A 249 -9.79 19.11 7.99
CA GLY A 249 -10.88 19.32 7.04
C GLY A 249 -10.56 20.26 5.89
N GLN A 250 -9.30 20.63 5.69
CA GLN A 250 -8.89 21.35 4.49
C GLN A 250 -8.88 20.39 3.29
N PRO A 251 -9.30 20.84 2.10
CA PRO A 251 -9.16 20.03 0.90
C PRO A 251 -7.69 19.98 0.48
N LEU A 252 -7.30 18.87 -0.12
CA LEU A 252 -6.01 18.73 -0.80
C LEU A 252 -6.15 19.25 -2.23
N SER A 253 -5.29 20.19 -2.59
CA SER A 253 -5.23 20.71 -3.95
C SER A 253 -4.48 19.75 -4.85
N MET A 254 -5.05 19.42 -6.01
CA MET A 254 -4.41 18.57 -7.00
C MET A 254 -4.87 18.93 -8.42
N LEU A 255 -3.99 18.78 -9.39
CA LEU A 255 -4.40 18.84 -10.80
C LEU A 255 -5.25 17.61 -11.15
N LEU A 256 -6.22 17.79 -12.05
CA LEU A 256 -6.91 16.63 -12.63
C LEU A 256 -5.89 15.73 -13.32
N PRO A 257 -5.73 14.46 -12.87
CA PRO A 257 -4.62 13.63 -13.31
C PRO A 257 -4.81 13.13 -14.74
N GLU A 258 -3.70 12.94 -15.44
CA GLU A 258 -3.66 12.00 -16.54
C GLU A 258 -3.82 10.58 -16.00
N VAL A 259 -4.55 9.72 -16.73
CA VAL A 259 -4.76 8.33 -16.33
C VAL A 259 -4.22 7.39 -17.41
N ILE A 260 -3.21 6.60 -17.03
CA ILE A 260 -2.64 5.57 -17.90
C ILE A 260 -3.39 4.27 -17.65
N GLY A 261 -4.07 3.77 -18.68
CA GLY A 261 -4.70 2.46 -18.65
C GLY A 261 -3.64 1.35 -18.80
N PHE A 262 -3.65 0.37 -17.89
CA PHE A 262 -2.80 -0.80 -18.01
C PHE A 262 -3.66 -2.04 -18.27
N LYS A 263 -3.68 -2.49 -19.53
CA LYS A 263 -4.51 -3.60 -19.96
C LYS A 263 -3.84 -4.93 -19.70
N LEU A 264 -4.45 -5.75 -18.84
CA LEU A 264 -4.03 -7.12 -18.57
C LEU A 264 -4.88 -8.12 -19.37
N THR A 265 -4.22 -9.07 -20.02
CA THR A 265 -4.85 -10.16 -20.77
C THR A 265 -4.18 -11.49 -20.47
N GLY A 266 -4.84 -12.61 -20.79
CA GLY A 266 -4.30 -13.94 -20.51
C GLY A 266 -4.26 -14.27 -19.01
N LYS A 267 -3.47 -15.27 -18.64
CA LYS A 267 -3.30 -15.77 -17.28
C LYS A 267 -1.83 -16.00 -16.97
N LEU A 268 -1.45 -15.87 -15.70
CA LEU A 268 -0.13 -16.24 -15.22
C LEU A 268 0.10 -17.75 -15.43
N LYS A 269 1.33 -18.12 -15.81
CA LYS A 269 1.75 -19.52 -15.92
C LYS A 269 1.95 -20.10 -14.53
N GLU A 270 1.88 -21.42 -14.43
CA GLU A 270 2.26 -22.14 -13.21
C GLU A 270 3.71 -21.80 -12.83
N GLY A 271 3.95 -21.58 -11.55
CA GLY A 271 5.25 -21.19 -11.00
C GLY A 271 5.59 -19.69 -11.09
N VAL A 272 4.74 -18.88 -11.75
CA VAL A 272 4.86 -17.42 -11.80
C VAL A 272 3.98 -16.81 -10.71
N THR A 273 4.52 -15.85 -9.98
CA THR A 273 3.86 -15.22 -8.82
C THR A 273 3.41 -13.79 -9.09
N ALA A 274 2.59 -13.25 -8.18
CA ALA A 274 2.25 -11.83 -8.20
C ALA A 274 3.48 -10.91 -8.12
N THR A 275 4.54 -11.38 -7.47
CA THR A 275 5.83 -10.66 -7.38
C THR A 275 6.46 -10.51 -8.76
N ASP A 276 6.52 -11.57 -9.54
CA ASP A 276 7.06 -11.54 -10.92
C ASP A 276 6.25 -10.60 -11.80
N LEU A 277 4.92 -10.64 -11.64
CA LEU A 277 4.01 -9.74 -12.34
C LEU A 277 4.27 -8.28 -11.97
N VAL A 278 4.36 -7.95 -10.69
CA VAL A 278 4.54 -6.55 -10.28
C VAL A 278 5.90 -6.00 -10.71
N LEU A 279 6.98 -6.80 -10.68
CA LEU A 279 8.29 -6.38 -11.18
C LEU A 279 8.24 -6.06 -12.69
N THR A 280 7.50 -6.87 -13.47
CA THR A 280 7.27 -6.61 -14.89
C THR A 280 6.49 -5.32 -15.11
N VAL A 281 5.45 -5.08 -14.32
CA VAL A 281 4.63 -3.85 -14.35
C VAL A 281 5.49 -2.63 -13.99
N VAL A 282 6.34 -2.73 -12.97
CA VAL A 282 7.24 -1.65 -12.53
C VAL A 282 8.20 -1.27 -13.66
N GLU A 283 8.85 -2.24 -14.30
CA GLU A 283 9.75 -2.01 -15.43
C GLU A 283 9.02 -1.28 -16.58
N MET A 284 7.85 -1.77 -16.99
CA MET A 284 7.08 -1.20 -18.09
C MET A 284 6.62 0.24 -17.80
N LEU A 285 6.11 0.50 -16.60
CA LEU A 285 5.61 1.83 -16.22
C LEU A 285 6.74 2.83 -16.01
N ARG A 286 7.90 2.40 -15.47
CA ARG A 286 9.10 3.27 -15.41
C ARG A 286 9.59 3.66 -16.81
N LYS A 287 9.64 2.72 -17.73
CA LYS A 287 10.00 3.00 -19.15
C LYS A 287 9.03 3.98 -19.80
N ARG A 288 7.73 3.88 -19.49
CA ARG A 288 6.69 4.79 -20.01
C ARG A 288 6.76 6.19 -19.39
N GLY A 289 7.19 6.29 -18.15
CA GLY A 289 7.17 7.56 -17.39
C GLY A 289 5.75 7.93 -16.94
N VAL A 290 5.43 7.64 -15.67
CA VAL A 290 4.09 7.84 -15.08
C VAL A 290 4.10 8.72 -13.84
N VAL A 291 5.17 9.49 -13.62
CA VAL A 291 5.30 10.39 -12.48
C VAL A 291 4.16 11.41 -12.49
N GLY A 292 3.48 11.56 -11.35
CA GLY A 292 2.34 12.45 -11.19
C GLY A 292 1.05 11.99 -11.88
N LYS A 293 1.04 10.80 -12.50
CA LYS A 293 -0.13 10.24 -13.18
C LYS A 293 -0.81 9.18 -12.33
N PHE A 294 -2.06 8.91 -12.63
CA PHE A 294 -2.76 7.72 -12.14
C PHE A 294 -2.52 6.56 -13.12
N VAL A 295 -2.39 5.36 -12.58
CA VAL A 295 -2.44 4.13 -13.37
C VAL A 295 -3.72 3.38 -12.98
N GLU A 296 -4.47 2.89 -13.97
CA GLU A 296 -5.67 2.11 -13.73
C GLU A 296 -5.61 0.79 -14.51
N PHE A 297 -5.79 -0.31 -13.79
CA PHE A 297 -5.70 -1.65 -14.35
C PHE A 297 -7.06 -2.12 -14.87
N PHE A 298 -7.08 -2.66 -16.08
CA PHE A 298 -8.29 -3.12 -16.75
C PHE A 298 -8.00 -4.31 -17.68
N GLY A 299 -9.04 -4.84 -18.33
CA GLY A 299 -8.94 -5.99 -19.23
C GLY A 299 -9.33 -7.30 -18.57
N SER A 300 -9.39 -8.38 -19.37
CA SER A 300 -9.86 -9.69 -18.91
C SER A 300 -8.97 -10.31 -17.85
N GLY A 301 -7.65 -10.06 -17.90
CA GLY A 301 -6.70 -10.57 -16.92
C GLY A 301 -6.90 -10.03 -15.49
N VAL A 302 -7.55 -8.87 -15.33
CA VAL A 302 -7.84 -8.33 -14.00
C VAL A 302 -8.82 -9.21 -13.23
N LEU A 303 -9.81 -9.80 -13.92
CA LEU A 303 -10.85 -10.62 -13.30
C LEU A 303 -10.32 -11.94 -12.71
N ASP A 304 -9.15 -12.39 -13.16
CA ASP A 304 -8.48 -13.60 -12.66
C ASP A 304 -7.49 -13.31 -11.50
N LEU A 305 -7.21 -12.04 -11.20
CA LEU A 305 -6.33 -11.64 -10.10
C LEU A 305 -7.09 -11.57 -8.78
N SER A 306 -6.55 -12.21 -7.75
CA SER A 306 -7.04 -12.05 -6.37
C SER A 306 -6.83 -10.62 -5.87
N ILE A 307 -7.53 -10.22 -4.80
CA ILE A 307 -7.28 -8.91 -4.16
C ILE A 307 -5.84 -8.81 -3.65
N ALA A 308 -5.25 -9.91 -3.18
CA ALA A 308 -3.85 -9.94 -2.75
C ALA A 308 -2.88 -9.64 -3.90
N ASP A 309 -3.12 -10.19 -5.11
CA ASP A 309 -2.31 -9.88 -6.28
C ASP A 309 -2.45 -8.41 -6.71
N ARG A 310 -3.68 -7.89 -6.71
CA ARG A 310 -3.95 -6.47 -7.01
C ARG A 310 -3.32 -5.54 -5.98
N ALA A 311 -3.36 -5.91 -4.70
CA ALA A 311 -2.75 -5.17 -3.61
C ALA A 311 -1.22 -5.12 -3.76
N THR A 312 -0.59 -6.24 -4.17
CA THR A 312 0.84 -6.30 -4.48
C THR A 312 1.21 -5.29 -5.59
N ILE A 313 0.41 -5.21 -6.65
CA ILE A 313 0.62 -4.26 -7.76
C ILE A 313 0.38 -2.81 -7.30
N GLY A 314 -0.71 -2.56 -6.58
CA GLY A 314 -1.04 -1.23 -6.04
C GLY A 314 0.01 -0.74 -5.04
N ASN A 315 0.56 -1.63 -4.21
CA ASN A 315 1.59 -1.32 -3.24
C ASN A 315 2.83 -0.69 -3.89
N MET A 316 3.26 -1.20 -5.02
CA MET A 316 4.46 -0.73 -5.72
C MET A 316 4.23 0.49 -6.64
N ALA A 317 3.13 1.25 -6.46
CA ALA A 317 2.91 2.49 -7.20
C ALA A 317 4.06 3.51 -7.03
N PRO A 318 4.65 3.71 -5.84
CA PRO A 318 5.83 4.55 -5.69
C PRO A 318 7.03 4.05 -6.50
N GLU A 319 7.24 2.74 -6.57
CA GLU A 319 8.36 2.14 -7.29
C GLU A 319 8.22 2.33 -8.80
N TYR A 320 7.03 2.20 -9.38
CA TYR A 320 6.85 2.56 -10.80
C TYR A 320 6.63 4.06 -11.04
N GLY A 321 6.48 4.87 -9.97
CA GLY A 321 6.47 6.33 -10.03
C GLY A 321 5.10 6.96 -10.23
N ALA A 322 4.00 6.22 -10.14
CA ALA A 322 2.65 6.75 -10.24
C ALA A 322 2.12 7.22 -8.87
N THR A 323 1.13 8.12 -8.90
CA THR A 323 0.42 8.55 -7.70
C THR A 323 -0.40 7.40 -7.10
N CYS A 324 -0.99 6.55 -7.94
CA CYS A 324 -1.75 5.36 -7.53
C CYS A 324 -1.78 4.30 -8.63
N GLY A 325 -2.12 3.05 -8.24
CA GLY A 325 -2.32 1.93 -9.15
C GLY A 325 -3.69 1.28 -8.89
N PHE A 326 -4.74 1.82 -9.49
CA PHE A 326 -6.13 1.59 -9.11
C PHE A 326 -6.76 0.38 -9.81
N PHE A 327 -7.54 -0.38 -9.05
CA PHE A 327 -8.40 -1.45 -9.53
C PHE A 327 -9.86 -1.15 -9.20
N PRO A 328 -10.82 -1.44 -10.09
CA PRO A 328 -12.24 -1.21 -9.81
C PRO A 328 -12.85 -2.30 -8.92
N VAL A 329 -14.02 -2.00 -8.33
CA VAL A 329 -14.83 -2.97 -7.58
C VAL A 329 -15.37 -4.05 -8.50
N ASP A 330 -15.24 -5.32 -8.09
CA ASP A 330 -15.80 -6.48 -8.81
C ASP A 330 -16.23 -7.60 -7.85
N ALA A 331 -16.44 -8.81 -8.36
CA ALA A 331 -16.82 -9.97 -7.57
C ALA A 331 -15.73 -10.38 -6.56
N GLU A 332 -14.45 -10.27 -6.92
CA GLU A 332 -13.33 -10.58 -6.01
C GLU A 332 -13.27 -9.57 -4.86
N THR A 333 -13.55 -8.28 -5.10
CA THR A 333 -13.68 -7.28 -4.03
C THR A 333 -14.76 -7.69 -3.02
N VAL A 334 -15.93 -8.08 -3.51
CA VAL A 334 -17.06 -8.49 -2.66
C VAL A 334 -16.74 -9.76 -1.88
N LYS A 335 -16.08 -10.73 -2.52
CA LYS A 335 -15.62 -11.97 -1.89
C LYS A 335 -14.62 -11.67 -0.78
N TYR A 336 -13.57 -10.88 -1.06
CA TYR A 336 -12.55 -10.50 -0.09
C TYR A 336 -13.13 -9.83 1.17
N LEU A 337 -14.12 -8.96 1.01
CA LEU A 337 -14.78 -8.33 2.14
C LEU A 337 -15.51 -9.34 3.04
N ARG A 338 -16.08 -10.42 2.47
CA ARG A 338 -16.66 -11.52 3.25
C ARG A 338 -15.58 -12.33 3.94
N ASP A 339 -14.55 -12.73 3.21
CA ASP A 339 -13.45 -13.56 3.70
C ASP A 339 -12.67 -12.87 4.84
N THR A 340 -12.63 -11.53 4.83
CA THR A 340 -12.04 -10.70 5.89
C THR A 340 -13.08 -10.20 6.91
N ASN A 341 -14.22 -10.90 7.01
CA ASN A 341 -15.24 -10.72 8.04
C ASN A 341 -15.85 -9.30 8.14
N ARG A 342 -15.97 -8.58 7.01
CA ARG A 342 -16.78 -7.35 7.00
C ARG A 342 -18.24 -7.70 7.18
N LYS A 343 -18.96 -6.86 7.94
CA LYS A 343 -20.39 -7.07 8.21
C LYS A 343 -21.17 -7.22 6.89
N ASP A 344 -22.09 -8.18 6.82
CA ASP A 344 -22.88 -8.48 5.61
C ASP A 344 -23.62 -7.24 5.06
N GLU A 345 -24.07 -6.36 5.94
CA GLU A 345 -24.65 -5.07 5.55
C GLU A 345 -23.67 -4.22 4.73
N ARG A 346 -22.38 -4.16 5.15
CA ARG A 346 -21.32 -3.43 4.43
C ARG A 346 -21.05 -4.07 3.08
N VAL A 347 -20.95 -5.38 3.02
CA VAL A 347 -20.71 -6.14 1.78
C VAL A 347 -21.84 -5.89 0.77
N LYS A 348 -23.10 -5.94 1.22
CA LYS A 348 -24.28 -5.62 0.39
C LYS A 348 -24.28 -4.17 -0.08
N LEU A 349 -23.91 -3.22 0.79
CA LEU A 349 -23.81 -1.81 0.43
C LEU A 349 -22.76 -1.58 -0.67
N VAL A 350 -21.57 -2.15 -0.55
CA VAL A 350 -20.49 -2.02 -1.55
C VAL A 350 -20.95 -2.50 -2.92
N ALA A 351 -21.54 -3.69 -2.99
CA ALA A 351 -22.02 -4.25 -4.25
C ALA A 351 -23.16 -3.40 -4.87
N ALA A 352 -24.12 -2.98 -4.05
CA ALA A 352 -25.25 -2.18 -4.51
C ALA A 352 -24.80 -0.77 -4.97
N TYR A 353 -23.96 -0.12 -4.20
CA TYR A 353 -23.43 1.21 -4.51
C TYR A 353 -22.61 1.20 -5.80
N ALA A 354 -21.65 0.28 -5.92
CA ALA A 354 -20.80 0.20 -7.11
C ALA A 354 -21.62 -0.04 -8.39
N LYS A 355 -22.67 -0.89 -8.32
CA LYS A 355 -23.61 -1.12 -9.43
C LYS A 355 -24.42 0.14 -9.75
N ALA A 356 -24.97 0.81 -8.73
CA ALA A 356 -25.77 2.02 -8.91
C ALA A 356 -24.96 3.19 -9.50
N GLN A 357 -23.66 3.24 -9.24
CA GLN A 357 -22.73 4.24 -9.76
C GLN A 357 -22.12 3.89 -11.13
N GLY A 358 -22.37 2.70 -11.69
CA GLY A 358 -21.67 2.23 -12.87
C GLY A 358 -20.16 2.05 -12.65
N MET A 359 -19.78 1.63 -11.44
CA MET A 359 -18.41 1.41 -10.99
C MET A 359 -18.10 -0.06 -10.69
N TYR A 360 -18.99 -0.97 -11.03
CA TYR A 360 -18.81 -2.41 -10.83
C TYR A 360 -18.26 -3.05 -12.11
N LEU A 361 -17.04 -3.60 -12.05
CA LEU A 361 -16.39 -4.24 -13.19
C LEU A 361 -16.99 -5.64 -13.45
N THR A 362 -17.27 -5.91 -14.70
CA THR A 362 -17.69 -7.22 -15.22
C THR A 362 -16.98 -7.50 -16.55
N ALA A 363 -17.08 -8.72 -17.04
CA ALA A 363 -16.52 -9.09 -18.36
C ALA A 363 -17.12 -8.28 -19.54
N THR A 364 -18.32 -7.72 -19.37
CA THR A 364 -19.02 -6.93 -20.38
C THR A 364 -18.87 -5.42 -20.19
N THR A 365 -18.13 -4.98 -19.17
CA THR A 365 -17.91 -3.56 -18.92
C THR A 365 -17.14 -2.93 -20.08
N LYS A 366 -17.67 -1.83 -20.62
CA LYS A 366 -16.98 -1.08 -21.69
C LYS A 366 -15.69 -0.48 -21.14
N GLU A 367 -14.60 -0.61 -21.89
CA GLU A 367 -13.31 -0.05 -21.52
C GLU A 367 -13.40 1.47 -21.32
N PRO A 368 -12.87 2.02 -20.23
CA PRO A 368 -12.81 3.47 -20.04
C PRO A 368 -11.96 4.17 -21.12
N VAL A 369 -12.08 5.49 -21.20
CA VAL A 369 -11.18 6.33 -22.00
C VAL A 369 -9.99 6.70 -21.13
N PHE A 370 -8.78 6.46 -21.61
CA PHE A 370 -7.52 6.76 -20.92
C PHE A 370 -6.70 7.79 -21.68
N THR A 371 -5.77 8.43 -21.00
CA THR A 371 -4.76 9.31 -21.65
C THR A 371 -3.91 8.50 -22.61
N ASP A 372 -3.45 7.33 -22.17
CA ASP A 372 -2.66 6.38 -22.95
C ASP A 372 -2.87 4.96 -22.39
N VAL A 373 -2.49 3.92 -23.16
CA VAL A 373 -2.72 2.52 -22.79
C VAL A 373 -1.47 1.68 -23.00
N LEU A 374 -1.02 1.02 -21.92
CA LEU A 374 -0.06 -0.08 -21.99
C LEU A 374 -0.81 -1.43 -21.98
N LYS A 375 -0.18 -2.47 -22.54
CA LYS A 375 -0.75 -3.81 -22.62
C LYS A 375 0.26 -4.85 -22.18
N LEU A 376 -0.19 -5.79 -21.34
CA LEU A 376 0.60 -6.94 -20.90
C LEU A 376 -0.23 -8.22 -21.01
N ASP A 377 0.31 -9.19 -21.72
CA ASP A 377 -0.17 -10.57 -21.68
C ASP A 377 0.48 -11.28 -20.49
N LEU A 378 -0.32 -11.66 -19.51
CA LEU A 378 0.14 -12.33 -18.29
C LEU A 378 0.93 -13.61 -18.56
N SER A 379 0.68 -14.29 -19.68
CA SER A 379 1.43 -15.48 -20.09
C SER A 379 2.90 -15.20 -20.47
N LYS A 380 3.29 -13.93 -20.62
CA LYS A 380 4.65 -13.49 -20.93
C LYS A 380 5.50 -13.18 -19.69
N VAL A 381 4.87 -13.13 -18.53
CA VAL A 381 5.57 -12.91 -17.27
C VAL A 381 6.44 -14.13 -16.95
N GLU A 382 7.67 -13.90 -16.50
CA GLU A 382 8.61 -14.93 -16.09
C GLU A 382 9.17 -14.66 -14.70
N PRO A 383 9.60 -15.69 -13.95
CA PRO A 383 10.22 -15.54 -12.64
C PRO A 383 11.38 -14.55 -12.68
N SER A 384 11.36 -13.58 -11.77
CA SER A 384 12.27 -12.44 -11.80
C SER A 384 12.65 -11.98 -10.39
N LEU A 385 13.82 -11.37 -10.29
CA LEU A 385 14.25 -10.52 -9.19
C LEU A 385 14.34 -9.08 -9.68
N ALA A 386 14.70 -8.16 -8.78
CA ALA A 386 15.06 -6.79 -9.13
C ALA A 386 16.30 -6.37 -8.35
N GLY A 387 17.12 -5.53 -8.93
CA GLY A 387 18.35 -5.02 -8.34
C GLY A 387 19.53 -5.09 -9.31
N PRO A 388 20.77 -4.86 -8.81
CA PRO A 388 21.14 -4.80 -7.38
C PRO A 388 20.87 -3.46 -6.68
N LYS A 389 20.40 -2.42 -7.38
CA LYS A 389 20.21 -1.08 -6.79
C LYS A 389 18.78 -0.58 -6.78
N ARG A 390 17.94 -0.96 -7.76
CA ARG A 390 16.62 -0.34 -7.96
C ARG A 390 15.53 -1.36 -8.23
N PRO A 391 14.30 -1.14 -7.75
CA PRO A 391 13.18 -2.08 -7.96
C PRO A 391 12.71 -2.19 -9.42
N GLN A 392 13.01 -1.21 -10.27
CA GLN A 392 12.71 -1.25 -11.69
C GLN A 392 13.75 -1.99 -12.54
N ASP A 393 14.92 -2.31 -12.00
CA ASP A 393 15.97 -3.05 -12.69
C ASP A 393 15.65 -4.55 -12.56
N ARG A 394 14.63 -5.00 -13.34
CA ARG A 394 14.16 -6.37 -13.32
C ARG A 394 15.16 -7.31 -13.97
N VAL A 395 15.47 -8.39 -13.27
CA VAL A 395 16.40 -9.43 -13.71
C VAL A 395 15.67 -10.77 -13.76
N PRO A 396 15.56 -11.43 -14.93
CA PRO A 396 15.05 -12.79 -15.00
C PRO A 396 15.87 -13.73 -14.10
N LEU A 397 15.20 -14.60 -13.36
CA LEU A 397 15.86 -15.49 -12.37
C LEU A 397 17.03 -16.29 -12.99
N LYS A 398 16.88 -16.74 -14.24
CA LYS A 398 17.92 -17.47 -14.98
C LYS A 398 19.16 -16.64 -15.30
N ALA A 399 19.07 -15.31 -15.26
CA ALA A 399 20.16 -14.38 -15.63
C ALA A 399 20.86 -13.76 -14.40
N VAL A 400 20.42 -14.01 -13.18
CA VAL A 400 20.90 -13.35 -11.96
C VAL A 400 22.42 -13.40 -11.81
N LYS A 401 23.04 -14.56 -12.05
CA LYS A 401 24.50 -14.70 -11.96
C LYS A 401 25.24 -13.82 -12.95
N THR A 402 24.78 -13.79 -14.20
CA THR A 402 25.41 -13.01 -15.28
C THR A 402 25.21 -11.51 -15.05
N GLU A 403 24.01 -11.12 -14.65
CA GLU A 403 23.67 -9.73 -14.38
C GLU A 403 24.41 -9.20 -13.15
N PHE A 404 24.57 -10.01 -12.09
CA PHE A 404 25.39 -9.61 -10.95
C PHE A 404 26.87 -9.40 -11.36
N ALA A 405 27.45 -10.30 -12.16
CA ALA A 405 28.81 -10.12 -12.67
C ALA A 405 28.94 -8.84 -13.52
N SER A 406 27.94 -8.54 -14.35
CA SER A 406 27.88 -7.28 -15.10
C SER A 406 27.78 -6.05 -14.18
N ALA A 407 26.99 -6.13 -13.11
CA ALA A 407 26.84 -5.08 -12.12
C ALA A 407 28.14 -4.83 -11.32
N MET A 408 28.94 -5.87 -11.07
CA MET A 408 30.24 -5.73 -10.43
C MET A 408 31.18 -4.81 -11.24
N ASP A 409 31.07 -4.82 -12.57
CA ASP A 409 31.77 -3.88 -13.44
C ASP A 409 31.06 -2.53 -13.52
N SER A 410 29.82 -2.52 -14.00
CA SER A 410 29.11 -1.29 -14.38
C SER A 410 28.73 -0.42 -13.18
N GLU A 411 28.28 -1.02 -12.08
CA GLU A 411 27.74 -0.32 -10.91
C GLU A 411 28.73 -0.17 -9.77
N PHE A 412 29.51 -1.24 -9.47
CA PHE A 412 30.40 -1.28 -8.31
C PHE A 412 31.86 -0.97 -8.68
N LYS A 413 32.24 -0.98 -9.97
CA LYS A 413 33.61 -0.75 -10.46
C LYS A 413 34.64 -1.75 -9.89
N LYS A 414 34.22 -3.01 -9.73
CA LYS A 414 34.98 -4.09 -9.11
C LYS A 414 35.01 -5.39 -9.94
N ALA A 415 35.03 -5.28 -11.26
CA ALA A 415 35.05 -6.44 -12.16
C ALA A 415 36.19 -7.43 -11.85
N ALA A 416 37.39 -6.92 -11.54
CA ALA A 416 38.56 -7.73 -11.22
C ALA A 416 38.47 -8.44 -9.85
N GLU A 417 37.53 -8.03 -9.01
CA GLU A 417 37.34 -8.58 -7.66
C GLU A 417 36.16 -9.54 -7.56
N LEU A 418 35.55 -9.96 -8.68
CA LEU A 418 34.33 -10.80 -8.67
C LEU A 418 34.49 -12.06 -7.81
N ASP A 419 35.63 -12.72 -7.91
CA ASP A 419 35.93 -13.96 -7.20
C ASP A 419 36.68 -13.75 -5.88
N LYS A 420 36.84 -12.49 -5.43
CA LYS A 420 37.51 -12.14 -4.17
C LYS A 420 36.77 -12.78 -2.99
N ARG A 421 37.54 -13.50 -2.15
CA ARG A 421 37.05 -14.03 -0.88
C ARG A 421 38.02 -13.69 0.24
N VAL A 422 37.47 -13.47 1.43
CA VAL A 422 38.25 -13.07 2.62
C VAL A 422 37.83 -13.92 3.81
N PRO A 423 38.77 -14.33 4.69
CA PRO A 423 38.43 -15.05 5.91
C PRO A 423 37.60 -14.18 6.86
N VAL A 424 36.63 -14.78 7.55
CA VAL A 424 35.88 -14.14 8.62
C VAL A 424 36.53 -14.48 9.96
N ASN A 425 36.95 -13.45 10.70
CA ASN A 425 37.69 -13.65 11.94
C ASN A 425 36.88 -14.47 12.98
N GLY A 426 37.49 -15.49 13.53
CA GLY A 426 36.87 -16.38 14.50
C GLY A 426 35.82 -17.35 13.93
N ARG A 427 35.77 -17.50 12.60
CA ARG A 427 34.83 -18.40 11.91
C ARG A 427 35.57 -19.34 10.94
N GLU A 428 35.00 -20.51 10.64
CA GLU A 428 35.55 -21.50 9.71
C GLU A 428 35.21 -21.22 8.23
N HIS A 429 34.48 -20.12 7.95
CA HIS A 429 34.08 -19.77 6.61
C HIS A 429 34.71 -18.43 6.15
N ASP A 430 34.78 -18.27 4.87
CA ASP A 430 35.12 -17.02 4.18
C ASP A 430 33.87 -16.31 3.67
N LEU A 431 34.03 -15.05 3.26
CA LEU A 431 33.00 -14.22 2.66
C LEU A 431 33.51 -13.61 1.36
N GLY A 432 32.68 -13.51 0.34
CA GLY A 432 33.06 -12.95 -0.95
C GLY A 432 32.05 -11.98 -1.53
N ASN A 433 32.40 -11.37 -2.65
CA ASN A 433 31.48 -10.51 -3.40
C ASN A 433 30.28 -11.33 -3.89
N GLY A 434 29.07 -10.79 -3.69
CA GLY A 434 27.81 -11.43 -4.04
C GLY A 434 27.29 -12.43 -3.00
N ASP A 435 28.03 -12.68 -1.92
CA ASP A 435 27.48 -13.52 -0.84
C ASP A 435 26.27 -12.81 -0.19
N VAL A 436 25.19 -13.57 -0.04
CA VAL A 436 23.99 -13.10 0.64
C VAL A 436 24.23 -13.12 2.15
N VAL A 437 24.15 -11.95 2.78
CA VAL A 437 24.33 -11.82 4.25
C VAL A 437 23.01 -11.48 4.97
N ILE A 438 21.97 -11.07 4.24
CA ILE A 438 20.60 -10.89 4.74
C ILE A 438 19.64 -11.61 3.82
N ALA A 439 18.79 -12.48 4.39
CA ALA A 439 17.67 -13.10 3.69
C ALA A 439 16.39 -12.86 4.51
N ALA A 440 15.46 -12.05 3.99
CA ALA A 440 14.31 -11.60 4.75
C ALA A 440 12.99 -11.83 4.02
N ILE A 441 12.09 -12.58 4.65
CA ILE A 441 10.66 -12.60 4.27
C ILE A 441 9.99 -11.47 5.05
N THR A 442 9.75 -10.35 4.39
CA THR A 442 9.42 -9.08 5.04
C THR A 442 8.51 -8.23 4.16
N SER A 443 7.95 -7.16 4.74
CA SER A 443 7.18 -6.12 4.05
C SER A 443 5.75 -6.51 3.68
N CYS A 444 4.93 -5.50 3.45
CA CYS A 444 3.53 -5.64 3.06
C CYS A 444 3.33 -6.15 1.63
N THR A 445 4.31 -5.97 0.73
CA THR A 445 4.15 -6.28 -0.70
C THR A 445 3.84 -7.76 -0.94
N ASN A 446 4.66 -8.66 -0.41
CA ASN A 446 4.54 -10.09 -0.65
C ASN A 446 3.89 -10.86 0.50
N THR A 447 4.11 -10.45 1.75
CA THR A 447 3.57 -11.17 2.90
C THR A 447 2.05 -11.03 3.04
N SER A 448 1.45 -10.05 2.39
CA SER A 448 -0.01 -9.90 2.28
C SER A 448 -0.67 -10.90 1.32
N ASN A 449 0.13 -11.65 0.55
CA ASN A 449 -0.38 -12.61 -0.42
C ASN A 449 -0.25 -14.06 0.11
N PRO A 450 -1.37 -14.69 0.54
CA PRO A 450 -1.34 -16.04 1.09
C PRO A 450 -0.76 -17.08 0.13
N SER A 451 -1.00 -16.96 -1.17
CA SER A 451 -0.49 -17.90 -2.17
C SER A 451 1.04 -17.87 -2.22
N VAL A 452 1.64 -16.68 -2.16
CA VAL A 452 3.10 -16.50 -2.15
C VAL A 452 3.69 -17.04 -0.85
N MET A 453 3.07 -16.76 0.30
CA MET A 453 3.56 -17.19 1.61
C MET A 453 3.45 -18.71 1.80
N ILE A 454 2.34 -19.32 1.39
CA ILE A 454 2.16 -20.78 1.40
C ILE A 454 3.18 -21.42 0.44
N GLY A 455 3.39 -20.85 -0.74
CA GLY A 455 4.41 -21.28 -1.68
C GLY A 455 5.82 -21.28 -1.08
N ALA A 456 6.19 -20.21 -0.37
CA ALA A 456 7.46 -20.10 0.34
C ALA A 456 7.61 -21.17 1.44
N GLY A 457 6.56 -21.40 2.23
CA GLY A 457 6.53 -22.46 3.25
C GLY A 457 6.66 -23.87 2.65
N LEU A 458 6.00 -24.15 1.52
CA LEU A 458 6.13 -25.43 0.81
C LEU A 458 7.53 -25.61 0.22
N LEU A 459 8.15 -24.54 -0.27
CA LEU A 459 9.54 -24.57 -0.74
C LEU A 459 10.49 -24.86 0.43
N ALA A 460 10.30 -24.22 1.59
CA ALA A 460 11.06 -24.46 2.81
C ALA A 460 10.94 -25.92 3.26
N ARG A 461 9.74 -26.50 3.23
CA ARG A 461 9.50 -27.93 3.51
C ARG A 461 10.32 -28.86 2.61
N LYS A 462 10.30 -28.60 1.30
CA LYS A 462 11.06 -29.38 0.31
C LYS A 462 12.57 -29.21 0.49
N ALA A 463 13.03 -28.01 0.79
CA ALA A 463 14.44 -27.71 1.04
C ALA A 463 14.95 -28.42 2.30
N ALA A 464 14.22 -28.31 3.42
CA ALA A 464 14.55 -29.00 4.67
C ALA A 464 14.56 -30.53 4.52
N ALA A 465 13.61 -31.09 3.74
CA ALA A 465 13.58 -32.52 3.44
C ALA A 465 14.82 -33.02 2.64
N LYS A 466 15.45 -32.10 1.90
CA LYS A 466 16.71 -32.36 1.18
C LYS A 466 17.98 -32.09 2.01
N GLY A 467 17.82 -31.74 3.29
CA GLY A 467 18.93 -31.39 4.18
C GLY A 467 19.57 -30.03 3.91
N LEU A 468 18.91 -29.17 3.14
CA LEU A 468 19.40 -27.79 2.90
C LEU A 468 19.24 -26.95 4.16
N THR A 469 20.23 -26.11 4.44
CA THR A 469 20.24 -25.15 5.56
C THR A 469 20.70 -23.80 5.07
N SER A 470 20.34 -22.73 5.80
CA SER A 470 20.92 -21.41 5.60
C SER A 470 22.41 -21.41 5.95
N LYS A 471 23.20 -20.61 5.25
CA LYS A 471 24.63 -20.46 5.55
C LYS A 471 24.81 -19.71 6.88
N PRO A 472 25.88 -19.99 7.65
CA PRO A 472 26.06 -19.44 9.00
C PRO A 472 26.26 -17.91 9.03
N TRP A 473 26.62 -17.30 7.92
CA TRP A 473 26.78 -15.85 7.80
C TRP A 473 25.51 -15.11 7.38
N VAL A 474 24.41 -15.84 7.07
CA VAL A 474 23.16 -15.23 6.60
C VAL A 474 22.24 -14.91 7.76
N LYS A 475 21.94 -13.64 7.93
CA LYS A 475 20.89 -13.16 8.84
C LYS A 475 19.53 -13.41 8.20
N THR A 476 18.83 -14.43 8.69
CA THR A 476 17.50 -14.82 8.22
C THR A 476 16.40 -14.22 9.11
N SER A 477 15.27 -13.83 8.54
CA SER A 477 14.13 -13.29 9.31
C SER A 477 12.80 -13.50 8.60
N LEU A 478 11.73 -13.64 9.40
CA LEU A 478 10.34 -13.60 8.96
C LEU A 478 9.63 -12.47 9.72
N ALA A 479 9.24 -11.40 9.00
CA ALA A 479 8.47 -10.29 9.54
C ALA A 479 7.20 -10.09 8.70
N PRO A 480 6.11 -10.84 9.01
CA PRO A 480 4.88 -10.79 8.22
C PRO A 480 4.15 -9.45 8.37
N GLY A 481 3.32 -9.14 7.37
CA GLY A 481 2.56 -7.90 7.35
C GLY A 481 1.37 -7.86 8.32
N SER A 482 0.90 -8.99 8.84
CA SER A 482 -0.12 -9.06 9.90
C SER A 482 -0.09 -10.40 10.63
N GLN A 483 -0.76 -10.46 11.78
CA GLN A 483 -0.91 -11.70 12.56
C GLN A 483 -1.60 -12.82 11.79
N VAL A 484 -2.49 -12.49 10.84
CA VAL A 484 -3.19 -13.47 9.98
C VAL A 484 -2.20 -14.38 9.25
N VAL A 485 -1.05 -13.85 8.83
CA VAL A 485 0.01 -14.62 8.16
C VAL A 485 0.61 -15.66 9.10
N GLY A 486 0.91 -15.28 10.33
CA GLY A 486 1.39 -16.19 11.37
C GLY A 486 0.40 -17.31 11.65
N GLU A 487 -0.88 -16.98 11.75
CA GLU A 487 -1.97 -17.93 12.02
C GLU A 487 -2.10 -19.01 10.94
N TYR A 488 -2.17 -18.63 9.65
CA TYR A 488 -2.29 -19.65 8.60
C TYR A 488 -1.00 -20.45 8.37
N LEU A 489 0.19 -19.86 8.59
CA LEU A 489 1.46 -20.61 8.54
C LEU A 489 1.55 -21.63 9.68
N ALA A 490 1.09 -21.27 10.88
CA ALA A 490 1.02 -22.19 12.02
C ALA A 490 -0.01 -23.29 11.78
N ALA A 491 -1.23 -22.94 11.36
CA ALA A 491 -2.31 -23.89 11.08
C ALA A 491 -1.96 -24.90 9.97
N SER A 492 -1.21 -24.49 8.94
CA SER A 492 -0.71 -25.37 7.87
C SER A 492 0.54 -26.17 8.24
N GLY A 493 1.15 -25.89 9.40
CA GLY A 493 2.40 -26.48 9.85
C GLY A 493 3.65 -26.03 9.09
N LEU A 494 3.51 -25.00 8.21
CA LEU A 494 4.61 -24.50 7.37
C LEU A 494 5.59 -23.61 8.15
N GLN A 495 5.16 -23.00 9.26
CA GLN A 495 6.05 -22.23 10.12
C GLN A 495 7.24 -23.04 10.61
N LYS A 496 7.00 -24.31 11.00
CA LYS A 496 8.07 -25.22 11.45
C LYS A 496 9.13 -25.49 10.38
N ASP A 497 8.72 -25.50 9.11
CA ASP A 497 9.64 -25.74 8.00
C ASP A 497 10.44 -24.47 7.66
N LEU A 498 9.84 -23.29 7.80
CA LEU A 498 10.54 -21.99 7.74
C LEU A 498 11.55 -21.84 8.88
N ASP A 499 11.17 -22.20 10.11
CA ASP A 499 12.04 -22.16 11.30
C ASP A 499 13.30 -23.03 11.13
N LYS A 500 13.18 -24.22 10.50
CA LYS A 500 14.34 -25.10 10.20
C LYS A 500 15.37 -24.43 9.29
N LEU A 501 14.94 -23.50 8.44
CA LEU A 501 15.83 -22.72 7.58
C LEU A 501 16.25 -21.38 8.22
N GLY A 502 15.89 -21.14 9.48
CA GLY A 502 16.23 -19.93 10.22
C GLY A 502 15.28 -18.76 9.96
N PHE A 503 14.21 -18.93 9.17
CA PHE A 503 13.19 -17.89 8.98
C PHE A 503 12.18 -17.88 10.13
N ASN A 504 12.70 -17.66 11.34
CA ASN A 504 11.89 -17.50 12.54
C ASN A 504 11.17 -16.15 12.54
N LEU A 505 9.99 -16.11 13.17
CA LEU A 505 9.26 -14.88 13.38
C LEU A 505 10.07 -13.90 14.22
N VAL A 506 10.29 -12.69 13.74
CA VAL A 506 11.07 -11.63 14.43
C VAL A 506 10.22 -10.44 14.88
N GLY A 507 9.05 -10.25 14.26
CA GLY A 507 8.12 -9.15 14.56
C GLY A 507 7.02 -9.06 13.54
N TYR A 508 6.03 -8.22 13.80
CA TYR A 508 4.99 -7.80 12.85
C TYR A 508 5.15 -6.32 12.59
N GLY A 509 5.70 -5.95 11.43
CA GLY A 509 5.96 -4.56 11.13
C GLY A 509 6.84 -4.36 9.90
N CYS A 510 7.05 -3.11 9.55
CA CYS A 510 7.89 -2.69 8.45
C CYS A 510 9.35 -2.70 8.91
N THR A 511 10.03 -3.84 8.78
CA THR A 511 11.39 -4.03 9.30
C THR A 511 12.46 -3.72 8.22
N THR A 512 12.87 -4.70 7.45
CA THR A 512 13.97 -4.60 6.48
C THR A 512 13.73 -3.52 5.41
N CYS A 513 12.49 -3.30 4.99
CA CYS A 513 12.10 -2.32 3.97
C CYS A 513 12.50 -0.87 4.34
N ILE A 514 12.58 -0.53 5.62
CA ILE A 514 12.87 0.84 6.11
C ILE A 514 14.22 0.95 6.83
N GLY A 515 15.07 -0.05 6.74
CA GLY A 515 16.37 -0.04 7.41
C GLY A 515 16.37 -0.59 8.83
N ASN A 516 15.27 -1.21 9.26
CA ASN A 516 15.16 -1.84 10.59
C ASN A 516 15.58 -3.33 10.59
N SER A 517 16.38 -3.75 9.62
CA SER A 517 16.94 -5.11 9.60
C SER A 517 17.89 -5.39 10.77
N GLY A 518 18.27 -4.34 11.51
CA GLY A 518 19.22 -4.42 12.63
C GLY A 518 20.67 -4.70 12.19
N PRO A 519 21.62 -4.70 13.11
CA PRO A 519 23.03 -4.89 12.80
C PRO A 519 23.31 -6.30 12.28
N LEU A 520 24.29 -6.45 11.41
CA LEU A 520 24.93 -7.74 11.12
C LEU A 520 25.76 -8.22 12.32
N PRO A 521 26.08 -9.52 12.43
CA PRO A 521 27.12 -9.98 13.33
C PRO A 521 28.42 -9.20 13.13
N GLU A 522 29.08 -8.84 14.21
CA GLU A 522 30.24 -7.92 14.17
C GLU A 522 31.35 -8.43 13.26
N GLU A 523 31.66 -9.71 13.30
CA GLU A 523 32.66 -10.34 12.46
C GLU A 523 32.32 -10.32 10.96
N ILE A 524 31.02 -10.39 10.61
CA ILE A 524 30.56 -10.28 9.23
C ILE A 524 30.66 -8.83 8.75
N SER A 525 30.17 -7.89 9.56
CA SER A 525 30.27 -6.45 9.29
C SER A 525 31.74 -6.02 9.08
N LYS A 526 32.66 -6.44 9.96
CA LYS A 526 34.09 -6.19 9.80
C LYS A 526 34.66 -6.78 8.53
N ALA A 527 34.36 -8.04 8.21
CA ALA A 527 34.86 -8.68 6.99
C ALA A 527 34.41 -7.91 5.72
N ILE A 528 33.19 -7.41 5.70
CA ILE A 528 32.66 -6.60 4.59
C ILE A 528 33.39 -5.26 4.50
N ASN A 529 33.45 -4.50 5.60
CA ASN A 529 33.92 -3.13 5.60
C ASN A 529 35.45 -3.05 5.43
N ASP A 530 36.23 -3.88 6.16
CA ASP A 530 37.69 -3.87 6.09
C ASP A 530 38.23 -4.30 4.71
N ASN A 531 37.43 -5.07 3.96
CA ASN A 531 37.82 -5.57 2.64
C ASN A 531 37.02 -4.96 1.48
N ASP A 532 36.13 -4.01 1.77
CA ASP A 532 35.30 -3.33 0.78
C ASP A 532 34.51 -4.33 -0.11
N LEU A 533 33.88 -5.35 0.51
CA LEU A 533 33.10 -6.34 -0.21
C LEU A 533 31.75 -5.80 -0.66
N VAL A 534 31.26 -6.30 -1.78
CA VAL A 534 29.88 -6.09 -2.25
C VAL A 534 29.02 -7.26 -1.72
N ALA A 535 28.60 -7.14 -0.45
CA ALA A 535 27.67 -8.09 0.14
C ALA A 535 26.25 -7.85 -0.38
N ALA A 536 25.44 -8.93 -0.43
CA ALA A 536 24.08 -8.90 -0.96
C ALA A 536 23.01 -9.16 0.09
N ALA A 537 21.82 -8.59 -0.13
CA ALA A 537 20.58 -8.96 0.54
C ALA A 537 19.57 -9.50 -0.45
N VAL A 538 18.81 -10.52 -0.05
CA VAL A 538 17.64 -11.01 -0.79
C VAL A 538 16.43 -10.86 0.12
N LEU A 539 15.45 -10.11 -0.33
CA LEU A 539 14.26 -9.81 0.46
C LEU A 539 12.99 -9.84 -0.38
N SER A 540 11.89 -10.18 0.25
CA SER A 540 10.57 -10.08 -0.37
C SER A 540 10.02 -8.65 -0.35
N GLY A 541 10.79 -7.68 0.16
CA GLY A 541 10.43 -6.27 0.23
C GLY A 541 10.51 -5.55 -1.10
N ASN A 542 10.11 -4.30 -1.11
CA ASN A 542 9.97 -3.46 -2.29
C ASN A 542 10.91 -2.23 -2.31
N ARG A 543 11.88 -2.16 -1.42
CA ARG A 543 12.86 -1.06 -1.32
C ARG A 543 14.26 -1.56 -1.58
N ASN A 544 14.77 -1.24 -2.75
CA ASN A 544 16.05 -1.70 -3.23
C ASN A 544 16.94 -0.53 -3.61
N PHE A 545 17.51 0.16 -2.65
CA PHE A 545 18.59 1.11 -2.93
C PHE A 545 19.66 1.02 -1.86
N GLU A 546 20.88 1.30 -2.28
CA GLU A 546 22.10 1.15 -1.50
C GLU A 546 21.96 1.76 -0.10
N GLY A 547 22.38 1.03 0.93
CA GLY A 547 22.34 1.43 2.33
C GLY A 547 20.95 1.42 2.99
N ARG A 548 19.86 1.20 2.22
CA ARG A 548 18.50 1.23 2.79
C ARG A 548 18.18 0.02 3.65
N VAL A 549 18.61 -1.16 3.24
CA VAL A 549 18.36 -2.42 3.96
C VAL A 549 19.26 -2.52 5.18
N ASN A 550 20.55 -2.27 4.97
CA ASN A 550 21.59 -2.25 6.00
C ASN A 550 22.80 -1.46 5.47
N ALA A 551 23.50 -0.75 6.33
CA ALA A 551 24.63 0.11 5.94
C ALA A 551 25.78 -0.66 5.28
N ASP A 552 25.98 -1.93 5.66
CA ASP A 552 27.06 -2.78 5.17
C ASP A 552 26.70 -3.52 3.86
N VAL A 553 25.44 -3.42 3.40
CA VAL A 553 24.93 -4.17 2.24
C VAL A 553 24.70 -3.23 1.07
N ARG A 554 25.42 -3.45 -0.04
CA ARG A 554 25.37 -2.62 -1.24
C ARG A 554 24.48 -3.20 -2.34
N ALA A 555 24.32 -4.51 -2.41
CA ALA A 555 23.49 -5.19 -3.40
C ALA A 555 22.20 -5.73 -2.77
N ASN A 556 21.04 -5.43 -3.36
CA ASN A 556 19.73 -5.79 -2.84
C ASN A 556 18.86 -6.37 -3.93
#